data_a7f6c4b3f01e5a099cdee2389d17fe13
#
_entry.id   a7f6c4b3f01e5a099cdee2389d17fe13
#
_cell.length_a   1.000
_cell.length_b   1.000
_cell.length_c   1.000
_cell.angle_alpha   90.00
_cell.angle_beta   90.00
_cell.angle_gamma   90.00
#
_symmetry.space_group_name_H-M   'P 1'
#
loop_
_entity.id
_entity.type
_entity.pdbx_description
1 polymer ?
#
loop_
_entity_poly.entity_id
_entity_poly.type
_entity_poly.pdbx_seq_one_letter_code
_entity_poly.pdbx_strand_id
1 'polypeptide(L)'
;QRDIKKLQPLVDRINQLEVEYQALSEEQLKAKTDEFRVRLKQGETVDDIMCEAFATVKNACRRLMGTMAHVCGHDLLWEMVPFDVQLIGGITLHQGKIAEMQTGEGKTLVATLPLYLNALTGKNVHLVTTNDYLARRDAQWMGHVYTYLGLTVGCIQNQMPPAERRVEYSKDITYGMN
;
A
#
# COMPACT_ATOMS: atom_id res chain seq x y z
N GLN A 1 14.09 18.54 8.77
CA GLN A 1 12.95 19.48 8.84
C GLN A 1 12.70 20.24 7.53
N ARG A 2 13.76 20.73 6.83
CA ARG A 2 13.59 21.51 5.58
C ARG A 2 13.02 20.67 4.42
N ASP A 3 13.42 19.40 4.31
CA ASP A 3 12.95 18.52 3.24
C ASP A 3 11.52 18.01 3.49
N ILE A 4 11.15 17.81 4.74
CA ILE A 4 9.77 17.46 5.13
C ILE A 4 8.78 18.57 4.72
N LYS A 5 9.16 19.85 4.93
CA LYS A 5 8.30 20.99 4.54
C LYS A 5 8.05 21.06 3.03
N LYS A 6 8.97 20.56 2.20
CA LYS A 6 8.79 20.52 0.73
C LYS A 6 7.73 19.48 0.30
N LEU A 7 7.46 18.48 1.14
CA LEU A 7 6.47 17.45 0.85
C LEU A 7 5.06 17.85 1.29
N GLN A 8 4.91 18.91 2.11
CA GLN A 8 3.62 19.34 2.63
C GLN A 8 2.58 19.62 1.52
N PRO A 9 2.89 20.28 0.41
CA PRO A 9 1.90 20.48 -0.66
C PRO A 9 1.36 19.17 -1.26
N LEU A 10 2.19 18.12 -1.33
CA LEU A 10 1.75 16.78 -1.79
C LEU A 10 0.82 16.14 -0.77
N VAL A 11 1.14 16.26 0.53
CA VAL A 11 0.28 15.76 1.62
C VAL A 11 -1.08 16.47 1.61
N ASP A 12 -1.08 17.79 1.46
CA ASP A 12 -2.31 18.59 1.38
C ASP A 12 -3.16 18.16 0.18
N ARG A 13 -2.53 17.92 -0.98
CA ARG A 13 -3.22 17.41 -2.17
C ARG A 13 -3.80 16.01 -1.97
N ILE A 14 -3.07 15.09 -1.34
CA ILE A 14 -3.55 13.75 -1.00
C ILE A 14 -4.78 13.85 -0.09
N ASN A 15 -4.71 14.68 0.94
CA ASN A 15 -5.81 14.87 1.87
C ASN A 15 -7.05 15.47 1.21
N GLN A 16 -6.86 16.47 0.32
CA GLN A 16 -7.96 17.04 -0.45
C GLN A 16 -8.64 15.98 -1.33
N LEU A 17 -7.86 15.20 -2.07
CA LEU A 17 -8.38 14.13 -2.92
C LEU A 17 -9.10 13.05 -2.09
N GLU A 18 -8.56 12.70 -0.92
CA GLU A 18 -9.21 11.74 -0.02
C GLU A 18 -10.61 12.21 0.42
N VAL A 19 -10.76 13.51 0.72
CA VAL A 19 -12.06 14.10 1.04
C VAL A 19 -13.01 14.02 -0.15
N GLU A 20 -12.54 14.33 -1.36
CA GLU A 20 -13.33 14.20 -2.59
C GLU A 20 -13.78 12.73 -2.81
N TYR A 21 -12.90 11.76 -2.53
CA TYR A 21 -13.17 10.33 -2.70
C TYR A 21 -14.15 9.75 -1.68
N GLN A 22 -14.40 10.44 -0.57
CA GLN A 22 -15.45 10.03 0.37
C GLN A 22 -16.85 10.04 -0.27
N ALA A 23 -17.06 10.87 -1.30
CA ALA A 23 -18.31 10.92 -2.05
C ALA A 23 -18.48 9.80 -3.10
N LEU A 24 -17.42 9.05 -3.41
CA LEU A 24 -17.47 7.93 -4.35
C LEU A 24 -18.21 6.73 -3.75
N SER A 25 -18.90 5.95 -4.59
CA SER A 25 -19.37 4.63 -4.18
C SER A 25 -18.20 3.67 -3.95
N GLU A 26 -18.46 2.52 -3.35
CA GLU A 26 -17.42 1.50 -3.15
C GLU A 26 -16.87 1.01 -4.49
N GLU A 27 -17.75 0.76 -5.45
CA GLU A 27 -17.38 0.32 -6.80
C GLU A 27 -16.55 1.37 -7.52
N GLN A 28 -16.89 2.66 -7.38
CA GLN A 28 -16.13 3.76 -7.97
C GLN A 28 -14.73 3.88 -7.37
N LEU A 29 -14.59 3.69 -6.06
CA LEU A 29 -13.26 3.71 -5.44
C LEU A 29 -12.41 2.53 -5.90
N LYS A 30 -12.98 1.32 -5.95
CA LYS A 30 -12.28 0.11 -6.43
C LYS A 30 -11.88 0.24 -7.90
N ALA A 31 -12.72 0.85 -8.73
CA ALA A 31 -12.45 1.09 -10.15
C ALA A 31 -11.26 2.03 -10.39
N LYS A 32 -10.84 2.83 -9.39
CA LYS A 32 -9.63 3.67 -9.48
C LYS A 32 -8.37 2.86 -9.80
N THR A 33 -8.25 1.64 -9.29
CA THR A 33 -7.13 0.75 -9.60
C THR A 33 -6.99 0.49 -11.10
N ASP A 34 -8.09 0.18 -11.78
CA ASP A 34 -8.07 -0.07 -13.22
C ASP A 34 -7.92 1.24 -14.02
N GLU A 35 -8.52 2.34 -13.56
CA GLU A 35 -8.32 3.68 -14.13
C GLU A 35 -6.84 4.05 -14.15
N PHE A 36 -6.13 3.91 -13.03
CA PHE A 36 -4.70 4.19 -12.96
C PHE A 36 -3.87 3.29 -13.85
N ARG A 37 -4.18 2.00 -13.92
CA ARG A 37 -3.51 1.06 -14.84
C ARG A 37 -3.67 1.47 -16.31
N VAL A 38 -4.83 1.97 -16.71
CA VAL A 38 -5.09 2.47 -18.06
C VAL A 38 -4.28 3.75 -18.31
N ARG A 39 -4.26 4.70 -17.39
CA ARG A 39 -3.51 5.96 -17.50
C ARG A 39 -2.00 5.71 -17.64
N LEU A 40 -1.46 4.79 -16.85
CA LEU A 40 -0.05 4.37 -16.96
C LEU A 40 0.27 3.76 -18.33
N LYS A 41 -0.64 2.93 -18.91
CA LYS A 41 -0.47 2.38 -20.27
C LYS A 41 -0.57 3.46 -21.34
N GLN A 42 -1.25 4.57 -21.08
CA GLN A 42 -1.37 5.72 -21.98
C GLN A 42 -0.19 6.69 -21.88
N GLY A 43 0.78 6.43 -20.98
CA GLY A 43 2.04 7.18 -20.90
C GLY A 43 2.15 8.11 -19.68
N GLU A 44 1.16 8.17 -18.80
CA GLU A 44 1.35 8.83 -17.51
C GLU A 44 2.39 8.07 -16.67
N THR A 45 3.08 8.78 -15.81
CA THR A 45 4.06 8.20 -14.89
C THR A 45 3.43 7.87 -13.54
N VAL A 46 4.13 7.05 -12.73
CA VAL A 46 3.70 6.79 -11.34
C VAL A 46 3.71 8.08 -10.50
N ASP A 47 4.59 9.03 -10.81
CA ASP A 47 4.62 10.32 -10.12
C ASP A 47 3.37 11.17 -10.41
N ASP A 48 2.86 11.12 -11.64
CA ASP A 48 1.65 11.86 -12.02
C ASP A 48 0.42 11.40 -11.26
N ILE A 49 0.30 10.09 -11.01
CA ILE A 49 -0.86 9.49 -10.31
C ILE A 49 -0.63 9.32 -8.80
N MET A 50 0.56 9.63 -8.26
CA MET A 50 0.94 9.33 -6.87
C MET A 50 -0.06 9.88 -5.85
N CYS A 51 -0.43 11.16 -5.96
CA CYS A 51 -1.35 11.77 -4.99
C CYS A 51 -2.73 11.10 -5.00
N GLU A 52 -3.25 10.79 -6.19
CA GLU A 52 -4.53 10.09 -6.35
C GLU A 52 -4.47 8.65 -5.82
N ALA A 53 -3.38 7.93 -6.11
CA ALA A 53 -3.18 6.57 -5.62
C ALA A 53 -3.07 6.52 -4.09
N PHE A 54 -2.34 7.43 -3.48
CA PHE A 54 -2.23 7.51 -2.01
C PHE A 54 -3.55 7.91 -1.36
N ALA A 55 -4.31 8.83 -1.98
CA ALA A 55 -5.66 9.16 -1.53
C ALA A 55 -6.61 7.96 -1.61
N THR A 56 -6.48 7.14 -2.66
CA THR A 56 -7.26 5.89 -2.81
C THR A 56 -6.96 4.92 -1.69
N VAL A 57 -5.68 4.68 -1.36
CA VAL A 57 -5.29 3.82 -0.23
C VAL A 57 -5.81 4.39 1.09
N LYS A 58 -5.65 5.69 1.34
CA LYS A 58 -6.13 6.34 2.56
C LYS A 58 -7.64 6.21 2.72
N ASN A 59 -8.40 6.41 1.63
CA ASN A 59 -9.85 6.25 1.64
C ASN A 59 -10.27 4.79 1.82
N ALA A 60 -9.58 3.82 1.19
CA ALA A 60 -9.80 2.40 1.42
C ALA A 60 -9.60 2.03 2.90
N CYS A 61 -8.51 2.50 3.53
CA CYS A 61 -8.27 2.31 4.96
C CYS A 61 -9.42 2.86 5.81
N ARG A 62 -9.94 4.04 5.48
CA ARG A 62 -11.09 4.63 6.16
C ARG A 62 -12.36 3.79 6.02
N ARG A 63 -12.65 3.25 4.84
CA ARG A 63 -13.82 2.39 4.60
C ARG A 63 -13.73 1.05 5.30
N LEU A 64 -12.52 0.55 5.48
CA LEU A 64 -12.26 -0.69 6.20
C LEU A 64 -12.34 -0.56 7.72
N MET A 65 -12.40 0.66 8.27
CA MET A 65 -12.56 0.88 9.73
C MET A 65 -13.72 0.05 10.29
N GLY A 66 -13.42 -0.72 11.34
CA GLY A 66 -14.39 -1.59 11.99
C GLY A 66 -14.59 -2.96 11.32
N THR A 67 -13.92 -3.26 10.22
CA THR A 67 -13.91 -4.61 9.62
C THR A 67 -12.82 -5.48 10.25
N MET A 68 -12.93 -6.80 10.04
CA MET A 68 -11.97 -7.77 10.59
C MET A 68 -11.00 -8.23 9.51
N ALA A 69 -9.71 -8.18 9.80
CA ALA A 69 -8.65 -8.78 8.99
C ALA A 69 -8.18 -10.08 9.67
N HIS A 70 -8.13 -11.19 8.93
CA HIS A 70 -7.60 -12.46 9.44
C HIS A 70 -6.08 -12.49 9.30
N VAL A 71 -5.36 -12.46 10.43
CA VAL A 71 -3.90 -12.31 10.47
C VAL A 71 -3.30 -13.37 11.39
N CYS A 72 -2.49 -14.28 10.84
CA CYS A 72 -1.80 -15.35 11.57
C CYS A 72 -2.72 -16.17 12.49
N GLY A 73 -3.96 -16.46 12.05
CA GLY A 73 -4.93 -17.24 12.81
C GLY A 73 -5.77 -16.42 13.81
N HIS A 74 -5.64 -15.09 13.81
CA HIS A 74 -6.39 -14.19 14.66
C HIS A 74 -7.16 -13.16 13.83
N ASP A 75 -8.35 -12.82 14.29
CA ASP A 75 -9.13 -11.74 13.70
C ASP A 75 -8.74 -10.42 14.37
N LEU A 76 -8.19 -9.49 13.58
CA LEU A 76 -7.78 -8.17 14.02
C LEU A 76 -8.74 -7.12 13.48
N LEU A 77 -9.24 -6.27 14.37
CA LEU A 77 -10.05 -5.12 13.98
C LEU A 77 -9.19 -4.12 13.21
N TRP A 78 -9.68 -3.66 12.06
CA TRP A 78 -9.00 -2.61 11.29
C TRP A 78 -9.34 -1.24 11.88
N GLU A 79 -8.33 -0.56 12.41
CA GLU A 79 -8.46 0.75 13.06
C GLU A 79 -7.46 1.79 12.51
N MET A 80 -6.90 1.53 11.31
CA MET A 80 -5.81 2.34 10.78
C MET A 80 -6.26 3.18 9.58
N VAL A 81 -5.98 4.47 9.65
CA VAL A 81 -6.03 5.41 8.52
C VAL A 81 -4.72 6.20 8.51
N PRO A 82 -4.00 6.30 7.38
CA PRO A 82 -2.72 6.98 7.34
C PRO A 82 -2.79 8.44 7.81
N PHE A 83 -1.90 8.81 8.75
CA PHE A 83 -1.66 10.18 9.18
C PHE A 83 -0.71 10.91 8.21
N ASP A 84 -0.65 12.23 8.31
CA ASP A 84 0.19 13.06 7.42
C ASP A 84 1.67 12.68 7.49
N VAL A 85 2.21 12.37 8.67
CA VAL A 85 3.58 11.89 8.83
C VAL A 85 3.82 10.57 8.10
N GLN A 86 2.82 9.71 8.03
CA GLN A 86 2.88 8.44 7.31
C GLN A 86 2.79 8.64 5.79
N LEU A 87 2.01 9.62 5.32
CA LEU A 87 2.00 10.04 3.91
C LEU A 87 3.38 10.55 3.49
N ILE A 88 4.03 11.39 4.32
CA ILE A 88 5.41 11.85 4.10
C ILE A 88 6.37 10.67 4.01
N GLY A 89 6.25 9.69 4.90
CA GLY A 89 7.04 8.45 4.85
C GLY A 89 6.86 7.69 3.55
N GLY A 90 5.62 7.52 3.10
CA GLY A 90 5.28 6.85 1.84
C GLY A 90 5.86 7.57 0.61
N ILE A 91 5.74 8.91 0.55
CA ILE A 91 6.33 9.73 -0.52
C ILE A 91 7.86 9.60 -0.52
N THR A 92 8.47 9.62 0.67
CA THR A 92 9.92 9.49 0.84
C THR A 92 10.42 8.14 0.29
N LEU A 93 9.73 7.05 0.63
CA LEU A 93 10.04 5.71 0.11
C LEU A 93 9.85 5.63 -1.42
N HIS A 94 8.76 6.19 -1.95
CA HIS A 94 8.50 6.23 -3.38
C HIS A 94 9.62 6.97 -4.14
N GLN A 95 10.19 8.01 -3.56
CA GLN A 95 11.32 8.74 -4.12
C GLN A 95 12.66 8.00 -4.01
N GLY A 96 12.68 6.74 -3.59
CA GLY A 96 13.89 5.94 -3.45
C GLY A 96 14.79 6.36 -2.29
N LYS A 97 14.23 7.04 -1.29
CA LYS A 97 14.95 7.51 -0.10
C LYS A 97 14.67 6.63 1.11
N ILE A 98 15.50 6.75 2.14
CA ILE A 98 15.29 6.08 3.43
C ILE A 98 14.34 6.95 4.27
N ALA A 99 13.24 6.37 4.75
CA ALA A 99 12.35 6.98 5.72
C ALA A 99 12.65 6.40 7.11
N GLU A 100 13.32 7.17 7.95
CA GLU A 100 13.52 6.81 9.34
C GLU A 100 12.30 7.15 10.16
N MET A 101 11.74 6.15 10.83
CA MET A 101 10.55 6.28 11.68
C MET A 101 10.77 5.50 12.97
N GLN A 102 10.28 6.02 14.09
CA GLN A 102 10.39 5.35 15.39
C GLN A 102 9.56 4.06 15.45
N THR A 103 9.87 3.22 16.41
CA THR A 103 9.07 2.02 16.69
C THR A 103 7.66 2.44 17.13
N GLY A 104 6.64 1.81 16.56
CA GLY A 104 5.23 2.14 16.84
C GLY A 104 4.61 3.20 15.93
N GLU A 105 5.37 3.88 15.07
CA GLU A 105 4.84 4.89 14.14
C GLU A 105 4.13 4.32 12.90
N GLY A 106 3.89 3.03 12.85
CA GLY A 106 3.09 2.40 11.78
C GLY A 106 3.82 2.20 10.46
N LYS A 107 5.12 1.87 10.49
CA LYS A 107 5.93 1.61 9.28
C LYS A 107 5.29 0.62 8.30
N THR A 108 4.59 -0.39 8.81
CA THR A 108 3.89 -1.38 8.00
C THR A 108 2.80 -0.74 7.14
N LEU A 109 2.02 0.18 7.72
CA LEU A 109 1.00 0.94 6.99
C LEU A 109 1.63 1.92 5.98
N VAL A 110 2.74 2.57 6.35
CA VAL A 110 3.48 3.49 5.46
C VAL A 110 3.91 2.80 4.17
N ALA A 111 4.45 1.59 4.27
CA ALA A 111 4.89 0.81 3.12
C ALA A 111 3.74 0.49 2.15
N THR A 112 2.50 0.43 2.63
CA THR A 112 1.31 0.14 1.81
C THR A 112 1.12 1.15 0.68
N LEU A 113 1.45 2.41 0.93
CA LEU A 113 1.29 3.51 -0.02
C LEU A 113 2.15 3.33 -1.29
N PRO A 114 3.50 3.26 -1.20
CA PRO A 114 4.33 3.06 -2.38
C PRO A 114 4.19 1.66 -2.99
N LEU A 115 3.84 0.63 -2.21
CA LEU A 115 3.60 -0.71 -2.75
C LEU A 115 2.37 -0.73 -3.66
N TYR A 116 1.24 -0.15 -3.21
CA TYR A 116 0.06 -0.01 -4.05
C TYR A 116 0.38 0.76 -5.34
N LEU A 117 0.98 1.94 -5.23
CA LEU A 117 1.31 2.79 -6.36
C LEU A 117 2.16 2.05 -7.41
N ASN A 118 3.24 1.39 -6.98
CA ASN A 118 4.14 0.73 -7.91
C ASN A 118 3.55 -0.57 -8.47
N ALA A 119 2.69 -1.27 -7.74
CA ALA A 119 1.98 -2.45 -8.22
C ALA A 119 1.04 -2.15 -9.41
N LEU A 120 0.54 -0.90 -9.52
CA LEU A 120 -0.30 -0.46 -10.64
C LEU A 120 0.41 -0.56 -12.00
N THR A 121 1.75 -0.58 -12.01
CA THR A 121 2.55 -0.75 -13.24
C THR A 121 2.43 -2.15 -13.85
N GLY A 122 1.88 -3.13 -13.12
CA GLY A 122 1.84 -4.53 -13.51
C GLY A 122 3.18 -5.26 -13.44
N LYS A 123 4.20 -4.58 -12.90
CA LYS A 123 5.51 -5.18 -12.60
C LYS A 123 5.52 -5.55 -11.12
N ASN A 124 5.35 -6.80 -10.79
CA ASN A 124 5.32 -7.27 -9.40
C ASN A 124 6.26 -6.46 -8.48
N VAL A 125 5.77 -6.04 -7.30
CA VAL A 125 6.55 -5.29 -6.31
C VAL A 125 6.81 -6.13 -5.08
N HIS A 126 7.97 -5.95 -4.46
CA HIS A 126 8.40 -6.75 -3.33
C HIS A 126 8.61 -5.89 -2.09
N LEU A 127 8.18 -6.45 -0.94
CA LEU A 127 8.56 -5.95 0.38
C LEU A 127 9.36 -7.01 1.11
N VAL A 128 10.57 -6.64 1.55
CA VAL A 128 11.46 -7.53 2.26
C VAL A 128 11.45 -7.20 3.76
N THR A 129 11.22 -8.20 4.58
CA THR A 129 11.22 -8.11 6.04
C THR A 129 12.39 -8.90 6.64
N THR A 130 12.54 -8.83 7.96
CA THR A 130 13.65 -9.49 8.67
C THR A 130 13.40 -10.96 8.99
N ASN A 131 12.15 -11.44 8.93
CA ASN A 131 11.81 -12.82 9.21
C ASN A 131 10.45 -13.24 8.58
N ASP A 132 10.22 -14.54 8.49
CA ASP A 132 9.02 -15.15 7.91
C ASP A 132 7.72 -14.77 8.63
N TYR A 133 7.77 -14.62 9.96
CA TYR A 133 6.59 -14.23 10.72
C TYR A 133 6.11 -12.83 10.32
N LEU A 134 7.01 -11.86 10.24
CA LEU A 134 6.68 -10.50 9.82
C LEU A 134 6.21 -10.48 8.37
N ALA A 135 6.85 -11.24 7.48
CA ALA A 135 6.41 -11.34 6.09
C ALA A 135 4.96 -11.82 5.99
N ARG A 136 4.61 -12.91 6.70
CA ARG A 136 3.25 -13.45 6.73
C ARG A 136 2.26 -12.50 7.38
N ARG A 137 2.59 -11.98 8.56
CA ARG A 137 1.74 -11.06 9.30
C ARG A 137 1.40 -9.83 8.48
N ASP A 138 2.41 -9.19 7.89
CA ASP A 138 2.23 -7.93 7.16
C ASP A 138 1.53 -8.16 5.81
N ALA A 139 1.83 -9.28 5.12
CA ALA A 139 1.11 -9.66 3.90
C ALA A 139 -0.39 -9.86 4.16
N GLN A 140 -0.75 -10.53 5.25
CA GLN A 140 -2.15 -10.77 5.61
C GLN A 140 -2.84 -9.50 6.10
N TRP A 141 -2.16 -8.72 6.94
CA TRP A 141 -2.74 -7.52 7.52
C TRP A 141 -2.93 -6.41 6.48
N MET A 142 -1.88 -6.05 5.76
CA MET A 142 -1.97 -5.02 4.70
C MET A 142 -2.65 -5.56 3.44
N GLY A 143 -2.62 -6.87 3.24
CA GLY A 143 -3.38 -7.58 2.21
C GLY A 143 -4.87 -7.27 2.25
N HIS A 144 -5.41 -6.95 3.43
CA HIS A 144 -6.80 -6.51 3.60
C HIS A 144 -7.11 -5.25 2.78
N VAL A 145 -6.20 -4.29 2.74
CA VAL A 145 -6.33 -3.05 1.93
C VAL A 145 -6.12 -3.35 0.44
N TYR A 146 -5.06 -4.09 0.11
CA TYR A 146 -4.74 -4.38 -1.29
C TYR A 146 -5.85 -5.18 -1.97
N THR A 147 -6.35 -6.22 -1.30
CA THR A 147 -7.46 -7.04 -1.83
C THR A 147 -8.74 -6.24 -1.97
N TYR A 148 -9.03 -5.34 -1.03
CA TYR A 148 -10.17 -4.43 -1.13
C TYR A 148 -10.07 -3.56 -2.40
N LEU A 149 -8.87 -3.14 -2.77
CA LEU A 149 -8.59 -2.35 -3.98
C LEU A 149 -8.36 -3.19 -5.25
N GLY A 150 -8.54 -4.52 -5.18
CA GLY A 150 -8.46 -5.41 -6.34
C GLY A 150 -7.05 -5.87 -6.71
N LEU A 151 -6.07 -5.73 -5.81
CA LEU A 151 -4.72 -6.28 -6.01
C LEU A 151 -4.56 -7.65 -5.34
N THR A 152 -3.66 -8.46 -5.89
CA THR A 152 -3.28 -9.76 -5.36
C THR A 152 -2.02 -9.66 -4.52
N VAL A 153 -1.96 -10.43 -3.42
CA VAL A 153 -0.83 -10.43 -2.47
C VAL A 153 -0.28 -11.84 -2.33
N GLY A 154 1.03 -11.97 -2.42
CA GLY A 154 1.78 -13.19 -2.16
C GLY A 154 2.69 -13.05 -0.94
N CYS A 155 3.08 -14.18 -0.38
CA CYS A 155 4.01 -14.25 0.74
C CYS A 155 4.98 -15.42 0.56
N ILE A 156 6.25 -15.10 0.39
CA ILE A 156 7.33 -16.09 0.33
C ILE A 156 7.81 -16.40 1.74
N GLN A 157 7.91 -17.70 2.04
CA GLN A 157 8.40 -18.18 3.32
C GLN A 157 9.58 -19.12 3.16
N ASN A 158 10.36 -19.29 4.22
CA ASN A 158 11.45 -20.24 4.25
C ASN A 158 10.91 -21.66 3.95
N GLN A 159 11.72 -22.48 3.28
CA GLN A 159 11.40 -23.86 2.89
C GLN A 159 10.20 -24.02 1.93
N MET A 160 9.62 -22.92 1.41
CA MET A 160 8.56 -23.00 0.39
C MET A 160 9.12 -23.60 -0.90
N PRO A 161 8.45 -24.63 -1.48
CA PRO A 161 8.87 -25.25 -2.74
C PRO A 161 8.95 -24.26 -3.89
N PRO A 162 9.85 -24.45 -4.86
CA PRO A 162 10.00 -23.52 -6.00
C PRO A 162 8.73 -23.30 -6.82
N ALA A 163 7.89 -24.32 -6.95
CA ALA A 163 6.62 -24.21 -7.68
C ALA A 163 5.64 -23.25 -6.96
N GLU A 164 5.53 -23.35 -5.64
CA GLU A 164 4.70 -22.46 -4.82
C GLU A 164 5.24 -21.05 -4.83
N ARG A 165 6.58 -20.85 -4.72
CA ARG A 165 7.21 -19.53 -4.81
C ARG A 165 6.87 -18.81 -6.12
N ARG A 166 6.83 -19.54 -7.26
CA ARG A 166 6.44 -18.98 -8.55
C ARG A 166 5.02 -18.41 -8.53
N VAL A 167 4.10 -19.09 -7.87
CA VAL A 167 2.72 -18.62 -7.72
C VAL A 167 2.68 -17.34 -6.89
N GLU A 168 3.42 -17.30 -5.78
CA GLU A 168 3.49 -16.10 -4.93
C GLU A 168 4.16 -14.91 -5.65
N TYR A 169 5.20 -15.17 -6.44
CA TYR A 169 5.84 -14.14 -7.28
C TYR A 169 4.98 -13.67 -8.47
N SER A 170 3.92 -14.37 -8.84
CA SER A 170 3.01 -13.92 -9.89
C SER A 170 1.95 -12.91 -9.41
N LYS A 171 1.91 -12.64 -8.11
CA LYS A 171 0.99 -11.67 -7.51
C LYS A 171 1.44 -10.24 -7.77
N ASP A 172 0.53 -9.27 -7.60
CA ASP A 172 0.86 -7.84 -7.76
C ASP A 172 1.89 -7.37 -6.72
N ILE A 173 1.77 -7.84 -5.49
CA ILE A 173 2.65 -7.51 -4.35
C ILE A 173 3.11 -8.80 -3.68
N THR A 174 4.41 -8.95 -3.44
CA THR A 174 4.96 -10.12 -2.75
C THR A 174 5.77 -9.70 -1.52
N TYR A 175 5.39 -10.23 -0.38
CA TYR A 175 6.12 -10.11 0.88
C TYR A 175 7.08 -11.28 1.04
N GLY A 176 8.24 -11.05 1.63
CA GLY A 176 9.21 -12.10 1.92
C GLY A 176 10.31 -11.64 2.85
N MET A 177 11.17 -12.58 3.26
CA MET A 177 12.43 -12.27 3.93
C MET A 177 13.60 -12.44 2.96
N ASN A 178 14.71 -11.80 3.31
CA ASN A 178 15.98 -11.95 2.59
C ASN A 178 16.62 -13.31 2.89
#